data_4b93dc99b25dde730af726e4c60c6f6d
#
_entry.id   4b93dc99b25dde730af726e4c60c6f6d
#
_cell.length_a   1.000
_cell.length_b   1.000
_cell.length_c   1.000
_cell.angle_alpha   90.00
_cell.angle_beta   90.00
_cell.angle_gamma   90.00
#
_symmetry.space_group_name_H-M   'P 1'
#
loop_
_entity.id
_entity.type
_entity.pdbx_description
1 polymer ?
#
loop_
_entity_poly.entity_id
_entity_poly.type
_entity_poly.pdbx_seq_one_letter_code
_entity_poly.pdbx_strand_id
1 'polypeptide(L)'
;MKIMNKLKGSIFSIPMFFKKDKSIDFVSLEKYIAKCLKNPGVELIYAMSYNTRFKQLSLDEIIEVSKLCCELAKSYDKKAIIGHPYTITNDKLHDYCQLVKKYNPYAISVLYPERYYGKNQPLVDFYSIPKRSNLNVLVHEQKLVSGFDGSLIDWPDDLIGEVFKDENIIAVKEDSKNDIITSKILKISKKSGLNVIVAGGGKKRARKLMKEANL
;
A
#
# COMPACT_ATOMS: atom_id res chain seq x y z
N MET A 1 -16.60 12.42 -12.10
CA MET A 1 -16.46 11.49 -10.96
C MET A 1 -16.10 10.11 -11.53
N LYS A 2 -14.85 9.69 -11.43
CA LYS A 2 -14.41 8.38 -11.91
C LYS A 2 -15.10 7.32 -11.04
N ILE A 3 -15.92 6.45 -11.63
CA ILE A 3 -16.47 5.30 -10.93
C ILE A 3 -15.28 4.39 -10.66
N MET A 4 -14.69 4.51 -9.47
CA MET A 4 -13.64 3.60 -9.07
C MET A 4 -14.27 2.23 -8.84
N ASN A 5 -13.79 1.23 -9.57
CA ASN A 5 -14.18 -0.15 -9.32
C ASN A 5 -13.86 -0.49 -7.86
N LYS A 6 -14.89 -0.80 -7.08
CA LYS A 6 -14.69 -1.23 -5.70
C LYS A 6 -13.81 -2.47 -5.68
N LEU A 7 -12.74 -2.38 -4.92
CA LEU A 7 -11.93 -3.55 -4.59
C LEU A 7 -12.76 -4.47 -3.69
N LYS A 8 -12.88 -5.74 -4.08
CA LYS A 8 -13.59 -6.77 -3.31
C LYS A 8 -12.66 -7.95 -3.12
N GLY A 9 -12.68 -8.56 -1.94
CA GLY A 9 -11.86 -9.72 -1.66
C GLY A 9 -10.65 -9.43 -0.79
N SER A 10 -9.73 -10.38 -0.75
CA SER A 10 -8.55 -10.31 0.10
C SER A 10 -7.36 -9.77 -0.64
N ILE A 11 -6.57 -8.97 0.07
CA ILE A 11 -5.26 -8.51 -0.37
C ILE A 11 -4.20 -9.36 0.31
N PHE A 12 -3.35 -9.98 -0.47
CA PHE A 12 -2.34 -10.88 0.03
C PHE A 12 -0.95 -10.21 0.02
N SER A 13 -0.41 -9.97 1.22
CA SER A 13 0.98 -9.48 1.37
C SER A 13 1.95 -10.61 1.05
N ILE A 14 2.90 -10.33 0.16
CA ILE A 14 3.90 -11.30 -0.27
C ILE A 14 5.08 -11.30 0.72
N PRO A 15 5.41 -12.43 1.36
CA PRO A 15 6.63 -12.58 2.13
C PRO A 15 7.84 -12.74 1.20
N MET A 16 9.05 -12.55 1.73
CA MET A 16 10.29 -12.83 1.01
C MET A 16 10.85 -14.19 1.37
N PHE A 17 11.44 -14.85 0.38
CA PHE A 17 12.16 -16.10 0.50
C PHE A 17 13.63 -15.86 0.18
N PHE A 18 14.52 -16.36 1.03
CA PHE A 18 15.97 -16.22 0.87
C PHE A 18 16.62 -17.59 0.84
N LYS A 19 17.64 -17.73 0.01
CA LYS A 19 18.55 -18.87 0.02
C LYS A 19 19.49 -18.82 1.23
N LYS A 20 20.30 -19.85 1.41
CA LYS A 20 21.30 -19.91 2.49
C LYS A 20 22.37 -18.80 2.38
N ASP A 21 22.70 -18.40 1.17
CA ASP A 21 23.65 -17.31 0.86
C ASP A 21 23.02 -15.91 1.01
N LYS A 22 21.77 -15.83 1.49
CA LYS A 22 20.97 -14.61 1.68
C LYS A 22 20.48 -13.94 0.40
N SER A 23 20.76 -14.48 -0.78
CA SER A 23 20.13 -14.03 -2.03
C SER A 23 18.64 -14.37 -2.05
N ILE A 24 17.85 -13.62 -2.83
CA ILE A 24 16.41 -13.91 -2.98
C ILE A 24 16.22 -15.24 -3.70
N ASP A 25 15.37 -16.10 -3.15
CA ASP A 25 14.92 -17.33 -3.80
C ASP A 25 13.70 -17.02 -4.69
N PHE A 26 13.98 -16.53 -5.88
CA PHE A 26 12.94 -16.19 -6.84
C PHE A 26 12.08 -17.39 -7.25
N VAL A 27 12.65 -18.61 -7.29
CA VAL A 27 11.91 -19.83 -7.64
C VAL A 27 10.83 -20.14 -6.60
N SER A 28 11.19 -20.08 -5.33
CA SER A 28 10.23 -20.29 -4.24
C SER A 28 9.22 -19.17 -4.15
N LEU A 29 9.65 -17.92 -4.38
CA LEU A 29 8.81 -16.74 -4.38
C LEU A 29 7.75 -16.82 -5.48
N GLU A 30 8.16 -17.14 -6.70
CA GLU A 30 7.24 -17.28 -7.85
C GLU A 30 6.19 -18.37 -7.59
N LYS A 31 6.62 -19.57 -7.17
CA LYS A 31 5.71 -20.67 -6.83
C LYS A 31 4.69 -20.27 -5.76
N TYR A 32 5.14 -19.54 -4.76
CA TYR A 32 4.27 -19.08 -3.69
C TYR A 32 3.24 -18.06 -4.18
N ILE A 33 3.68 -17.05 -4.94
CA ILE A 33 2.80 -16.04 -5.52
C ILE A 33 1.77 -16.69 -6.43
N ALA A 34 2.19 -17.58 -7.32
CA ALA A 34 1.30 -18.32 -8.21
C ALA A 34 0.23 -19.11 -7.43
N LYS A 35 0.63 -19.77 -6.34
CA LYS A 35 -0.32 -20.48 -5.45
C LYS A 35 -1.34 -19.53 -4.82
N CYS A 36 -0.91 -18.34 -4.39
CA CYS A 36 -1.83 -17.34 -3.83
C CYS A 36 -2.81 -16.83 -4.89
N LEU A 37 -2.33 -16.52 -6.09
CA LEU A 37 -3.13 -15.96 -7.18
C LEU A 37 -4.17 -16.95 -7.73
N LYS A 38 -3.94 -18.26 -7.61
CA LYS A 38 -4.94 -19.29 -7.95
C LYS A 38 -6.16 -19.31 -7.01
N ASN A 39 -6.05 -18.66 -5.84
CA ASN A 39 -7.18 -18.61 -4.92
C ASN A 39 -8.18 -17.56 -5.40
N PRO A 40 -9.45 -17.94 -5.66
CA PRO A 40 -10.47 -17.02 -6.16
C PRO A 40 -10.82 -15.90 -5.17
N GLY A 41 -10.59 -16.10 -3.88
CA GLY A 41 -10.79 -15.06 -2.85
C GLY A 41 -9.68 -14.01 -2.78
N VAL A 42 -8.58 -14.18 -3.52
CA VAL A 42 -7.50 -13.19 -3.61
C VAL A 42 -7.79 -12.25 -4.77
N GLU A 43 -8.05 -11.00 -4.48
CA GLU A 43 -8.28 -9.96 -5.49
C GLU A 43 -6.98 -9.38 -6.02
N LEU A 44 -6.03 -9.15 -5.10
CA LEU A 44 -4.74 -8.61 -5.46
C LEU A 44 -3.64 -9.04 -4.49
N ILE A 45 -2.41 -8.97 -4.97
CA ILE A 45 -1.21 -9.16 -4.15
C ILE A 45 -0.55 -7.82 -3.83
N TYR A 46 0.14 -7.78 -2.68
CA TYR A 46 0.83 -6.59 -2.22
C TYR A 46 2.30 -6.92 -1.95
N ALA A 47 3.17 -6.51 -2.87
CA ALA A 47 4.62 -6.59 -2.73
C ALA A 47 5.16 -5.38 -1.96
N MET A 48 6.37 -5.52 -1.41
CA MET A 48 7.04 -4.45 -0.68
C MET A 48 6.22 -3.90 0.50
N SER A 49 5.42 -4.76 1.12
CA SER A 49 4.80 -4.48 2.42
C SER A 49 5.81 -4.71 3.55
N TYR A 50 5.44 -4.34 4.77
CA TYR A 50 6.27 -4.62 5.95
C TYR A 50 6.72 -6.10 6.05
N ASN A 51 5.85 -7.02 5.69
CA ASN A 51 6.14 -8.46 5.69
C ASN A 51 7.17 -8.87 4.63
N THR A 52 7.41 -8.04 3.65
CA THR A 52 8.39 -8.29 2.59
C THR A 52 9.83 -7.98 3.03
N ARG A 53 10.01 -7.40 4.23
CA ARG A 53 11.31 -7.00 4.79
C ARG A 53 12.15 -6.12 3.84
N PHE A 54 11.49 -5.30 3.07
CA PHE A 54 12.12 -4.49 2.02
C PHE A 54 13.23 -3.54 2.51
N LYS A 55 13.34 -3.24 3.80
CA LYS A 55 14.48 -2.52 4.37
C LYS A 55 15.83 -3.21 4.18
N GLN A 56 15.81 -4.51 3.92
CA GLN A 56 17.01 -5.34 3.76
C GLN A 56 17.34 -5.62 2.30
N LEU A 57 16.54 -5.10 1.38
CA LEU A 57 16.71 -5.30 -0.05
C LEU A 57 17.38 -4.08 -0.68
N SER A 58 18.22 -4.32 -1.67
CA SER A 58 18.70 -3.27 -2.57
C SER A 58 17.57 -2.72 -3.44
N LEU A 59 17.78 -1.57 -4.06
CA LEU A 59 16.81 -1.01 -4.98
C LEU A 59 16.54 -1.94 -6.16
N ASP A 60 17.57 -2.57 -6.71
CA ASP A 60 17.44 -3.50 -7.83
C ASP A 60 16.60 -4.73 -7.45
N GLU A 61 16.85 -5.32 -6.27
CA GLU A 61 16.05 -6.41 -5.74
C GLU A 61 14.57 -6.01 -5.54
N ILE A 62 14.32 -4.81 -5.05
CA ILE A 62 12.96 -4.27 -4.90
C ILE A 62 12.27 -4.16 -6.27
N ILE A 63 12.99 -3.67 -7.28
CA ILE A 63 12.48 -3.54 -8.65
C ILE A 63 12.20 -4.92 -9.26
N GLU A 64 13.10 -5.87 -9.12
CA GLU A 64 12.92 -7.23 -9.63
C GLU A 64 11.74 -7.95 -9.00
N VAL A 65 11.58 -7.87 -7.68
CA VAL A 65 10.42 -8.45 -6.99
C VAL A 65 9.13 -7.75 -7.40
N SER A 66 9.15 -6.44 -7.55
CA SER A 66 7.98 -5.67 -8.00
C SER A 66 7.58 -6.07 -9.42
N LYS A 67 8.56 -6.24 -10.33
CA LYS A 67 8.35 -6.76 -11.68
C LYS A 67 7.69 -8.13 -11.65
N LEU A 68 8.28 -9.08 -10.94
CA LEU A 68 7.76 -10.45 -10.82
C LEU A 68 6.30 -10.45 -10.33
N CYS A 69 5.99 -9.67 -9.30
CA CYS A 69 4.64 -9.58 -8.77
C CYS A 69 3.64 -9.02 -9.78
N CYS A 70 4.00 -7.97 -10.52
CA CYS A 70 3.14 -7.39 -11.54
C CYS A 70 2.90 -8.35 -12.71
N GLU A 71 3.94 -9.02 -13.20
CA GLU A 71 3.86 -9.98 -14.32
C GLU A 71 3.00 -11.19 -13.93
N LEU A 72 3.22 -11.76 -12.76
CA LEU A 72 2.40 -12.88 -12.27
C LEU A 72 0.95 -12.46 -12.02
N ALA A 73 0.71 -11.34 -11.37
CA ALA A 73 -0.66 -10.86 -11.17
C ALA A 73 -1.40 -10.73 -12.51
N LYS A 74 -0.75 -10.13 -13.51
CA LYS A 74 -1.30 -9.99 -14.86
C LYS A 74 -1.61 -11.36 -15.50
N SER A 75 -0.74 -12.36 -15.36
CA SER A 75 -0.93 -13.70 -15.95
C SER A 75 -2.11 -14.46 -15.34
N TYR A 76 -2.55 -14.08 -14.13
CA TYR A 76 -3.72 -14.66 -13.45
C TYR A 76 -4.97 -13.75 -13.50
N ASP A 77 -4.95 -12.69 -14.32
CA ASP A 77 -6.01 -11.67 -14.37
C ASP A 77 -6.30 -11.06 -12.98
N LYS A 78 -5.25 -10.82 -12.23
CA LYS A 78 -5.26 -10.21 -10.89
C LYS A 78 -4.46 -8.91 -10.87
N LYS A 79 -4.48 -8.22 -9.75
CA LYS A 79 -3.84 -6.92 -9.57
C LYS A 79 -2.63 -7.05 -8.65
N ALA A 80 -1.66 -6.16 -8.81
CA ALA A 80 -0.54 -6.02 -7.89
C ALA A 80 -0.43 -4.59 -7.37
N ILE A 81 -0.31 -4.44 -6.06
CA ILE A 81 0.17 -3.22 -5.41
C ILE A 81 1.64 -3.43 -5.09
N ILE A 82 2.46 -2.44 -5.38
CA ILE A 82 3.87 -2.43 -5.01
C ILE A 82 4.17 -1.28 -4.05
N GLY A 83 5.10 -1.46 -3.13
CA GLY A 83 5.57 -0.39 -2.24
C GLY A 83 6.82 0.28 -2.78
N HIS A 84 7.16 1.44 -2.23
CA HIS A 84 8.42 2.13 -2.49
C HIS A 84 9.47 1.77 -1.42
N PRO A 85 10.77 2.03 -1.68
CA PRO A 85 11.81 1.93 -0.64
C PRO A 85 11.46 2.74 0.61
N TYR A 86 11.85 2.26 1.78
CA TYR A 86 11.36 2.76 3.08
C TYR A 86 11.75 4.21 3.37
N THR A 87 13.01 4.53 3.19
CA THR A 87 13.52 5.89 3.35
C THR A 87 13.70 6.50 1.98
N ILE A 88 12.81 7.39 1.60
CA ILE A 88 12.84 7.96 0.26
C ILE A 88 12.57 9.47 0.32
N THR A 89 13.36 10.23 -0.41
CA THR A 89 13.09 11.65 -0.66
C THR A 89 12.07 11.80 -1.79
N ASN A 90 11.50 13.00 -1.93
CA ASN A 90 10.54 13.29 -3.00
C ASN A 90 11.09 12.95 -4.39
N ASP A 91 12.34 13.36 -4.67
CA ASP A 91 12.96 13.12 -5.97
C ASP A 91 13.16 11.63 -6.21
N LYS A 92 13.71 10.92 -5.23
CA LYS A 92 13.89 9.46 -5.32
C LYS A 92 12.57 8.69 -5.43
N LEU A 93 11.49 9.18 -4.80
CA LEU A 93 10.17 8.58 -4.98
C LEU A 93 9.70 8.77 -6.42
N HIS A 94 9.92 9.96 -7.00
CA HIS A 94 9.59 10.20 -8.41
C HIS A 94 10.38 9.27 -9.33
N ASP A 95 11.71 9.19 -9.16
CA ASP A 95 12.58 8.32 -9.95
C ASP A 95 12.16 6.86 -9.86
N TYR A 96 11.86 6.39 -8.65
CA TYR A 96 11.33 5.04 -8.43
C TYR A 96 10.02 4.81 -9.19
N CYS A 97 9.10 5.77 -9.13
CA CYS A 97 7.84 5.69 -9.89
C CYS A 97 8.09 5.60 -11.40
N GLN A 98 9.06 6.34 -11.93
CA GLN A 98 9.44 6.25 -13.34
C GLN A 98 10.00 4.87 -13.71
N LEU A 99 10.78 4.25 -12.82
CA LEU A 99 11.35 2.91 -13.06
C LEU A 99 10.27 1.80 -13.08
N VAL A 100 9.28 1.89 -12.17
CA VAL A 100 8.30 0.81 -11.99
C VAL A 100 7.03 0.96 -12.82
N LYS A 101 6.73 2.14 -13.36
CA LYS A 101 5.52 2.37 -14.18
C LYS A 101 5.40 1.43 -15.37
N LYS A 102 6.52 1.01 -15.96
CA LYS A 102 6.56 0.09 -17.10
C LYS A 102 5.97 -1.30 -16.79
N TYR A 103 5.92 -1.68 -15.52
CA TYR A 103 5.32 -2.95 -15.08
C TYR A 103 3.81 -2.84 -14.83
N ASN A 104 3.26 -1.63 -14.99
CA ASN A 104 1.84 -1.34 -14.85
C ASN A 104 1.22 -1.85 -13.54
N PRO A 105 1.77 -1.49 -12.37
CA PRO A 105 1.14 -1.84 -11.10
C PRO A 105 -0.25 -1.23 -10.99
N TYR A 106 -1.17 -1.91 -10.31
CA TYR A 106 -2.49 -1.37 -10.04
C TYR A 106 -2.44 -0.08 -9.20
N ALA A 107 -1.54 -0.06 -8.23
CA ALA A 107 -1.22 1.12 -7.44
C ALA A 107 0.19 1.00 -6.85
N ILE A 108 0.75 2.16 -6.51
CA ILE A 108 1.92 2.23 -5.65
C ILE A 108 1.47 2.52 -4.21
N SER A 109 1.98 1.74 -3.26
CA SER A 109 1.74 1.99 -1.85
C SER A 109 2.74 2.99 -1.32
N VAL A 110 2.24 4.14 -0.90
CA VAL A 110 3.06 5.22 -0.34
C VAL A 110 2.87 5.24 1.17
N LEU A 111 3.94 4.97 1.88
CA LEU A 111 3.98 4.99 3.34
C LEU A 111 4.03 6.43 3.85
N TYR A 112 3.48 6.64 5.04
CA TYR A 112 3.70 7.88 5.76
C TYR A 112 5.20 8.11 5.96
N PRO A 113 5.74 9.31 5.67
CA PRO A 113 7.17 9.60 5.83
C PRO A 113 7.63 9.31 7.26
N GLU A 114 8.78 8.63 7.39
CA GLU A 114 9.32 8.20 8.70
C GLU A 114 9.60 9.39 9.63
N ARG A 115 9.97 10.52 9.04
CA ARG A 115 10.18 11.79 9.77
C ARG A 115 9.48 12.89 9.01
N TYR A 116 8.41 13.36 9.57
CA TYR A 116 7.71 14.51 9.03
C TYR A 116 7.48 15.54 10.14
N TYR A 117 8.03 16.70 9.91
CA TYR A 117 7.85 17.85 10.79
C TYR A 117 7.33 19.01 9.94
N GLY A 118 6.07 19.34 10.05
CA GLY A 118 5.63 20.49 9.31
C GLY A 118 4.11 20.56 9.04
N LYS A 119 3.78 21.39 8.09
CA LYS A 119 2.40 21.67 7.68
C LYS A 119 1.87 20.54 6.78
N ASN A 120 0.55 20.48 6.64
CA ASN A 120 -0.13 19.47 5.83
C ASN A 120 0.28 19.47 4.35
N GLN A 121 0.57 20.63 3.77
CA GLN A 121 0.86 20.75 2.33
C GLN A 121 2.00 19.89 1.84
N PRO A 122 3.18 19.82 2.50
CA PRO A 122 4.26 18.92 2.09
C PRO A 122 3.87 17.43 2.10
N LEU A 123 2.92 17.00 2.95
CA LEU A 123 2.41 15.63 2.93
C LEU A 123 1.49 15.40 1.73
N VAL A 124 0.61 16.34 1.43
CA VAL A 124 -0.23 16.30 0.23
C VAL A 124 0.64 16.21 -1.02
N ASP A 125 1.67 17.04 -1.09
CA ASP A 125 2.63 17.05 -2.20
C ASP A 125 3.36 15.71 -2.32
N PHE A 126 3.79 15.13 -1.21
CA PHE A 126 4.46 13.82 -1.18
C PHE A 126 3.56 12.71 -1.71
N TYR A 127 2.31 12.62 -1.25
CA TYR A 127 1.38 11.62 -1.74
C TYR A 127 0.96 11.83 -3.19
N SER A 128 1.11 13.03 -3.74
CA SER A 128 0.81 13.34 -5.13
C SER A 128 1.94 13.01 -6.11
N ILE A 129 3.16 12.70 -5.63
CA ILE A 129 4.32 12.43 -6.48
C ILE A 129 4.06 11.32 -7.52
N PRO A 130 3.47 10.15 -7.17
CA PRO A 130 3.25 9.09 -8.15
C PRO A 130 2.32 9.49 -9.31
N LYS A 131 1.47 10.49 -9.10
CA LYS A 131 0.60 11.04 -10.16
C LYS A 131 1.39 11.55 -11.36
N ARG A 132 2.59 12.12 -11.15
CA ARG A 132 3.48 12.58 -12.22
C ARG A 132 3.92 11.45 -13.16
N SER A 133 3.79 10.21 -12.72
CA SER A 133 4.06 8.98 -13.49
C SER A 133 2.80 8.25 -13.92
N ASN A 134 1.62 8.87 -13.78
CA ASN A 134 0.30 8.27 -14.03
C ASN A 134 0.04 6.99 -13.20
N LEU A 135 0.59 6.92 -12.00
CA LEU A 135 0.38 5.82 -11.07
C LEU A 135 -0.70 6.15 -10.06
N ASN A 136 -1.59 5.19 -9.82
CA ASN A 136 -2.52 5.26 -8.70
C ASN A 136 -1.77 5.07 -7.37
N VAL A 137 -2.33 5.62 -6.32
CA VAL A 137 -1.74 5.60 -4.98
C VAL A 137 -2.64 4.86 -4.00
N LEU A 138 -2.05 3.94 -3.28
CA LEU A 138 -2.53 3.43 -2.01
C LEU A 138 -1.81 4.17 -0.88
N VAL A 139 -2.50 5.02 -0.16
CA VAL A 139 -1.93 5.63 1.04
C VAL A 139 -1.84 4.59 2.14
N HIS A 140 -0.64 4.35 2.66
CA HIS A 140 -0.42 3.39 3.73
C HIS A 140 -0.08 4.11 5.03
N GLU A 141 -1.02 4.10 5.93
CA GLU A 141 -0.82 4.57 7.29
C GLU A 141 -0.26 3.41 8.11
N GLN A 142 0.93 3.59 8.70
CA GLN A 142 1.58 2.58 9.51
C GLN A 142 2.33 3.19 10.71
N LYS A 143 1.79 3.01 11.87
CA LYS A 143 2.30 3.55 13.12
C LYS A 143 3.77 3.22 13.40
N LEU A 144 4.18 1.98 13.11
CA LEU A 144 5.52 1.49 13.41
C LEU A 144 6.63 2.13 12.56
N VAL A 145 6.27 2.82 11.48
CA VAL A 145 7.23 3.43 10.54
C VAL A 145 7.56 4.86 10.90
N SER A 146 6.63 5.54 11.54
CA SER A 146 6.76 6.95 11.85
C SER A 146 7.81 7.28 12.92
N GLY A 147 8.36 6.27 13.59
CA GLY A 147 9.45 6.44 14.56
C GLY A 147 9.08 7.14 15.87
N PHE A 148 7.82 7.59 16.01
CA PHE A 148 7.32 8.24 17.21
C PHE A 148 6.15 7.46 17.81
N ASP A 149 6.22 7.21 19.09
CA ASP A 149 5.22 6.43 19.79
C ASP A 149 3.87 7.17 19.80
N GLY A 150 2.94 6.67 19.04
CA GLY A 150 1.53 7.01 19.14
C GLY A 150 1.06 8.31 18.52
N SER A 151 1.91 9.29 18.33
CA SER A 151 1.47 10.66 18.03
C SER A 151 1.23 10.97 16.55
N LEU A 152 1.78 10.15 15.64
CA LEU A 152 1.80 10.49 14.21
C LEU A 152 0.64 9.98 13.42
N ILE A 153 -0.27 9.33 14.08
CA ILE A 153 -1.34 8.61 13.41
C ILE A 153 -2.68 9.29 13.61
N ASP A 154 -2.71 10.31 14.41
CA ASP A 154 -3.80 11.26 14.43
C ASP A 154 -3.66 12.20 13.24
N TRP A 155 -3.85 11.63 12.05
CA TRP A 155 -3.99 12.48 10.88
C TRP A 155 -5.09 13.50 11.14
N PRO A 156 -4.81 14.80 11.07
CA PRO A 156 -5.84 15.81 11.16
C PRO A 156 -6.91 15.58 10.10
N ASP A 157 -8.15 15.88 10.41
CA ASP A 157 -9.28 15.65 9.50
C ASP A 157 -9.15 16.41 8.20
N ASP A 158 -8.60 17.62 8.26
CA ASP A 158 -8.29 18.45 7.11
C ASP A 158 -7.26 17.81 6.20
N LEU A 159 -6.15 17.29 6.75
CA LEU A 159 -5.12 16.58 5.99
C LEU A 159 -5.69 15.37 5.25
N ILE A 160 -6.47 14.54 5.94
CA ILE A 160 -7.10 13.38 5.31
C ILE A 160 -8.01 13.84 4.17
N GLY A 161 -8.80 14.89 4.42
CA GLY A 161 -9.69 15.46 3.41
C GLY A 161 -8.94 15.99 2.19
N GLU A 162 -7.80 16.62 2.38
CA GLU A 162 -6.97 17.14 1.29
C GLU A 162 -6.29 16.05 0.49
N VAL A 163 -5.65 15.08 1.16
CA VAL A 163 -5.02 13.94 0.50
C VAL A 163 -6.03 13.16 -0.35
N PHE A 164 -7.24 12.95 0.19
CA PHE A 164 -8.26 12.16 -0.51
C PHE A 164 -8.97 12.89 -1.64
N LYS A 165 -8.73 14.19 -1.85
CA LYS A 165 -9.21 14.92 -3.04
C LYS A 165 -8.46 14.53 -4.31
N ASP A 166 -7.23 14.04 -4.20
CA ASP A 166 -6.46 13.62 -5.37
C ASP A 166 -7.09 12.36 -5.99
N GLU A 167 -7.51 12.46 -7.24
CA GLU A 167 -8.16 11.36 -7.97
C GLU A 167 -7.27 10.13 -8.19
N ASN A 168 -5.95 10.28 -8.05
CA ASN A 168 -5.01 9.18 -8.12
C ASN A 168 -4.92 8.41 -6.79
N ILE A 169 -5.42 8.97 -5.71
CA ILE A 169 -5.54 8.25 -4.44
C ILE A 169 -6.76 7.33 -4.54
N ILE A 170 -6.53 6.02 -4.70
CA ILE A 170 -7.61 5.04 -4.92
C ILE A 170 -7.98 4.24 -3.69
N ALA A 171 -7.11 4.21 -2.70
CA ALA A 171 -7.32 3.47 -1.48
C ALA A 171 -6.46 4.01 -0.33
N VAL A 172 -6.87 3.69 0.87
CA VAL A 172 -6.07 3.84 2.08
C VAL A 172 -5.95 2.49 2.80
N LYS A 173 -4.72 2.12 3.16
CA LYS A 173 -4.47 0.98 4.05
C LYS A 173 -4.37 1.51 5.47
N GLU A 174 -5.40 1.24 6.24
CA GLU A 174 -5.49 1.63 7.63
C GLU A 174 -4.85 0.55 8.51
N ASP A 175 -3.78 0.85 9.17
CA ASP A 175 -2.98 -0.05 10.01
C ASP A 175 -2.66 0.55 11.39
N SER A 176 -3.45 1.52 11.84
CA SER A 176 -3.28 2.18 13.15
C SER A 176 -3.51 1.21 14.32
N LYS A 177 -4.35 0.20 14.10
CA LYS A 177 -4.85 -0.71 15.15
C LYS A 177 -5.63 0.02 16.27
N ASN A 178 -6.08 1.24 15.96
CA ASN A 178 -6.90 2.06 16.82
C ASN A 178 -8.30 2.18 16.21
N ASP A 179 -9.33 1.67 16.91
CA ASP A 179 -10.70 1.62 16.39
C ASP A 179 -11.30 3.03 16.17
N ILE A 180 -10.88 4.04 16.93
CA ILE A 180 -11.33 5.43 16.78
C ILE A 180 -10.83 5.98 15.44
N ILE A 181 -9.53 5.82 15.16
CA ILE A 181 -8.90 6.27 13.92
C ILE A 181 -9.49 5.50 12.73
N THR A 182 -9.62 4.19 12.85
CA THR A 182 -10.22 3.37 11.80
C THR A 182 -11.65 3.82 11.48
N SER A 183 -12.47 4.05 12.49
CA SER A 183 -13.86 4.53 12.31
C SER A 183 -13.91 5.89 11.65
N LYS A 184 -12.98 6.79 11.99
CA LYS A 184 -12.83 8.11 11.36
C LYS A 184 -12.49 7.97 9.87
N ILE A 185 -11.48 7.17 9.53
CA ILE A 185 -11.07 6.94 8.14
C ILE A 185 -12.19 6.29 7.32
N LEU A 186 -12.90 5.31 7.89
CA LEU A 186 -14.06 4.69 7.23
C LEU A 186 -15.16 5.70 6.92
N LYS A 187 -15.47 6.61 7.85
CA LYS A 187 -16.48 7.67 7.63
C LYS A 187 -16.07 8.64 6.52
N ILE A 188 -14.81 9.06 6.50
CA ILE A 188 -14.29 9.98 5.48
C ILE A 188 -14.25 9.28 4.13
N SER A 189 -13.75 8.06 4.08
CA SER A 189 -13.67 7.27 2.84
C SER A 189 -15.04 6.98 2.24
N LYS A 190 -16.05 6.75 3.06
CA LYS A 190 -17.44 6.59 2.58
C LYS A 190 -17.93 7.82 1.83
N LYS A 191 -17.55 9.03 2.28
CA LYS A 191 -17.90 10.29 1.61
C LYS A 191 -17.12 10.52 0.32
N SER A 192 -15.86 10.11 0.27
CA SER A 192 -14.97 10.30 -0.88
C SER A 192 -15.01 9.15 -1.91
N GLY A 193 -15.68 8.03 -1.59
CA GLY A 193 -15.77 6.86 -2.46
C GLY A 193 -14.49 6.03 -2.50
N LEU A 194 -13.52 6.28 -1.61
CA LEU A 194 -12.26 5.54 -1.55
C LEU A 194 -12.41 4.15 -0.95
N ASN A 195 -11.57 3.24 -1.42
CA ASN A 195 -11.45 1.93 -0.81
C ASN A 195 -10.65 2.03 0.51
N VAL A 196 -11.10 1.34 1.54
CA VAL A 196 -10.35 1.19 2.80
C VAL A 196 -9.92 -0.25 2.97
N ILE A 197 -8.61 -0.43 3.11
CA ILE A 197 -8.00 -1.72 3.40
C ILE A 197 -7.71 -1.76 4.89
N VAL A 198 -8.52 -2.47 5.65
CA VAL A 198 -8.31 -2.62 7.09
C VAL A 198 -7.22 -3.67 7.33
N ALA A 199 -6.11 -3.22 7.92
CA ALA A 199 -4.98 -4.07 8.28
C ALA A 199 -4.80 -4.17 9.81
N GLY A 200 -4.13 -5.24 10.25
CA GLY A 200 -3.87 -5.47 11.66
C GLY A 200 -5.08 -5.93 12.49
N GLY A 201 -4.82 -6.46 13.69
CA GLY A 201 -5.85 -6.93 14.63
C GLY A 201 -6.60 -8.20 14.23
N GLY A 202 -6.25 -8.82 13.11
CA GLY A 202 -6.77 -10.12 12.68
C GLY A 202 -8.22 -10.12 12.20
N LYS A 203 -8.72 -11.31 11.87
CA LYS A 203 -10.07 -11.50 11.28
C LYS A 203 -11.21 -11.00 12.16
N LYS A 204 -11.08 -11.10 13.48
CA LYS A 204 -12.13 -10.69 14.43
C LYS A 204 -12.35 -9.19 14.37
N ARG A 205 -11.26 -8.41 14.38
CA ARG A 205 -11.32 -6.94 14.27
C ARG A 205 -11.85 -6.52 12.89
N ALA A 206 -11.34 -7.11 11.81
CA ALA A 206 -11.80 -6.81 10.47
C ALA A 206 -13.32 -7.03 10.32
N ARG A 207 -13.84 -8.18 10.78
CA ARG A 207 -15.28 -8.48 10.74
C ARG A 207 -16.12 -7.49 11.55
N LYS A 208 -15.63 -7.09 12.75
CA LYS A 208 -16.31 -6.07 13.58
C LYS A 208 -16.42 -4.76 12.81
N LEU A 209 -15.30 -4.26 12.28
CA LEU A 209 -15.25 -2.98 11.59
C LEU A 209 -16.06 -2.98 10.29
N MET A 210 -16.03 -4.07 9.52
CA MET A 210 -16.87 -4.23 8.32
C MET A 210 -18.37 -4.17 8.67
N LYS A 211 -18.78 -4.84 9.75
CA LYS A 211 -20.16 -4.79 10.23
C LYS A 211 -20.58 -3.39 10.68
N GLU A 212 -19.70 -2.69 11.41
CA GLU A 212 -19.96 -1.31 11.87
C GLU A 212 -20.01 -0.33 10.69
N ALA A 213 -19.27 -0.57 9.62
CA ALA A 213 -19.25 0.26 8.42
C ALA A 213 -20.36 -0.08 7.42
N ASN A 214 -21.19 -1.08 7.69
CA ASN A 214 -22.19 -1.63 6.74
C ASN A 214 -21.57 -2.06 5.39
N LEU A 215 -20.43 -2.76 5.46
CA LEU A 215 -19.70 -3.31 4.31
C LEU A 215 -19.84 -4.84 4.25
#